data_394e78ff10e17127ed33c3d9cb300c9b
#
_entry.id   394e78ff10e17127ed33c3d9cb300c9b
#
_cell.length_a   1.000
_cell.length_b   1.000
_cell.length_c   1.000
_cell.angle_alpha   90.00
_cell.angle_beta   90.00
_cell.angle_gamma   90.00
#
_symmetry.space_group_name_H-M   'P 1'
#
loop_
_entity.id
_entity.type
_entity.pdbx_description
1 polymer ?
#
loop_
_entity_poly.entity_id
_entity_poly.type
_entity_poly.pdbx_seq_one_letter_code
_entity_poly.pdbx_strand_id
1 'polypeptide(L)'
;HEDHIGGVPYFLKQINIPIYAPRLAAGLIRNKLEEHKLLRSTTIIEIMQGQTIKLGKYFSVEIIRSTHSIPDSVMLAITTPVGTILHTGDFKVDFTPIDGKIMDLGRIAELGNQGILALMSDSTNAERKGFTMSESSVGDVFDKLFIHCTKRIVVATFASNVHRVQQIVNLAVKYGRKIAVCGRSMVNMIDTARELGYIDCPEDLFIDIDMIGTYNDEQLVIITTGSQGEPMSALTRMAAGDHRKVTITPNDLVIISANPIPGNEKFVSKVVDDLMQIGAEVVYSALADVHVSGHACQEEQKLIIALAKPKYFIPVHGEYRQLMAHAETAKQMGIDGKNIILMSNGRVLEINEEEAKLTTSVQSGKVLVDGLGVGDVGNIVLRDRQHLSQDGLIIIVLTMDSNTGEVVAGPDVISRGFVYVRESENLMDDVKSVVRHEIKKCEERDIRDWATIKSTVRENLKDYIFMKTKRNPMIIPIIMEV
;
A
#
# COMPACT_ATOMS: atom_id res chain seq x y z
N HIS A 1 2.17 -7.63 7.25
CA HIS A 1 2.04 -6.42 6.46
C HIS A 1 0.86 -6.53 5.47
N GLU A 2 0.47 -5.42 4.85
CA GLU A 2 -0.72 -5.34 3.99
C GLU A 2 -0.62 -6.21 2.74
N ASP A 3 0.54 -6.30 2.15
CA ASP A 3 0.85 -7.13 0.98
C ASP A 3 0.68 -8.64 1.22
N HIS A 4 0.69 -9.07 2.50
CA HIS A 4 0.40 -10.45 2.89
C HIS A 4 -1.04 -10.67 3.36
N ILE A 5 -1.63 -9.73 4.10
CA ILE A 5 -2.94 -9.93 4.72
C ILE A 5 -4.09 -9.20 4.01
N GLY A 6 -3.79 -8.24 3.12
CA GLY A 6 -4.81 -7.42 2.46
C GLY A 6 -5.76 -8.21 1.58
N GLY A 7 -5.32 -9.31 0.98
CA GLY A 7 -6.13 -10.21 0.15
C GLY A 7 -7.02 -11.18 0.92
N VAL A 8 -6.79 -11.37 2.22
CA VAL A 8 -7.48 -12.40 3.04
C VAL A 8 -9.00 -12.30 3.01
N PRO A 9 -9.64 -11.12 3.18
CA PRO A 9 -11.10 -11.03 3.14
C PRO A 9 -11.69 -11.44 1.80
N TYR A 10 -11.01 -11.10 0.71
CA TYR A 10 -11.47 -11.43 -0.65
C TYR A 10 -11.35 -12.90 -0.96
N PHE A 11 -10.27 -13.56 -0.50
CA PHE A 11 -10.09 -14.99 -0.60
C PHE A 11 -11.16 -15.75 0.19
N LEU A 12 -11.45 -15.33 1.41
CA LEU A 12 -12.44 -15.97 2.28
C LEU A 12 -13.89 -15.84 1.79
N LYS A 13 -14.19 -14.84 0.97
CA LYS A 13 -15.50 -14.77 0.28
C LYS A 13 -15.70 -15.91 -0.70
N GLN A 14 -14.62 -16.49 -1.23
CA GLN A 14 -14.67 -17.62 -2.16
C GLN A 14 -14.54 -18.97 -1.46
N ILE A 15 -13.61 -19.05 -0.49
CA ILE A 15 -13.33 -20.31 0.23
C ILE A 15 -13.17 -19.99 1.71
N ASN A 16 -14.11 -20.46 2.53
CA ASN A 16 -14.04 -20.25 3.97
C ASN A 16 -13.22 -21.37 4.63
N ILE A 17 -11.98 -21.06 5.00
CA ILE A 17 -11.05 -21.97 5.68
C ILE A 17 -10.48 -21.30 6.95
N PRO A 18 -10.02 -22.10 7.94
CA PRO A 18 -9.33 -21.57 9.10
C PRO A 18 -8.05 -20.84 8.73
N ILE A 19 -7.77 -19.72 9.41
CA ILE A 19 -6.54 -18.94 9.28
C ILE A 19 -5.67 -19.20 10.51
N TYR A 20 -4.41 -19.52 10.27
CA TYR A 20 -3.38 -19.61 11.30
C TYR A 20 -2.48 -18.38 11.20
N ALA A 21 -2.37 -17.61 12.27
CA ALA A 21 -1.58 -16.36 12.25
C ALA A 21 -0.96 -16.08 13.63
N PRO A 22 0.26 -15.49 13.68
CA PRO A 22 0.81 -14.94 14.92
C PRO A 22 -0.13 -13.88 15.50
N ARG A 23 -0.04 -13.65 16.81
CA ARG A 23 -1.00 -12.86 17.58
C ARG A 23 -1.26 -11.47 17.02
N LEU A 24 -0.22 -10.71 16.65
CA LEU A 24 -0.39 -9.39 16.06
C LEU A 24 -1.07 -9.46 14.69
N ALA A 25 -0.60 -10.35 13.81
CA ALA A 25 -1.21 -10.55 12.49
C ALA A 25 -2.67 -11.00 12.62
N ALA A 26 -2.99 -11.87 13.58
CA ALA A 26 -4.37 -12.28 13.87
C ALA A 26 -5.26 -11.09 14.28
N GLY A 27 -4.76 -10.18 15.12
CA GLY A 27 -5.47 -8.96 15.50
C GLY A 27 -5.78 -8.07 14.29
N LEU A 28 -4.79 -7.84 13.43
CA LEU A 28 -4.95 -7.04 12.21
C LEU A 28 -5.91 -7.69 11.20
N ILE A 29 -5.85 -9.02 11.07
CA ILE A 29 -6.79 -9.77 10.23
C ILE A 29 -8.22 -9.65 10.78
N ARG A 30 -8.43 -9.70 12.11
CA ARG A 30 -9.74 -9.48 12.73
C ARG A 30 -10.35 -8.14 12.32
N ASN A 31 -9.59 -7.06 12.40
CA ASN A 31 -10.05 -5.73 12.00
C ASN A 31 -10.51 -5.71 10.52
N LYS A 32 -9.71 -6.29 9.63
CA LYS A 32 -10.07 -6.41 8.22
C LYS A 32 -11.33 -7.25 7.98
N LEU A 33 -11.46 -8.36 8.68
CA LEU A 33 -12.64 -9.22 8.55
C LEU A 33 -13.89 -8.57 9.12
N GLU A 34 -13.76 -7.71 10.13
CA GLU A 34 -14.87 -6.93 10.67
C GLU A 34 -15.37 -5.90 9.65
N GLU A 35 -14.46 -5.14 9.01
CA GLU A 35 -14.78 -4.20 7.93
C GLU A 35 -15.54 -4.90 6.78
N HIS A 36 -15.16 -6.14 6.46
CA HIS A 36 -15.79 -6.95 5.42
C HIS A 36 -16.99 -7.79 5.91
N LYS A 37 -17.37 -7.69 7.19
CA LYS A 37 -18.46 -8.47 7.84
C LYS A 37 -18.26 -9.99 7.78
N LEU A 38 -17.01 -10.45 7.76
CA LEU A 38 -16.62 -11.86 7.67
C LEU A 38 -16.15 -12.44 9.01
N LEU A 39 -15.89 -11.61 10.03
CA LEU A 39 -15.29 -12.05 11.29
C LEU A 39 -16.09 -13.16 11.99
N ARG A 40 -17.43 -13.08 11.97
CA ARG A 40 -18.30 -14.07 12.64
C ARG A 40 -18.32 -15.44 11.95
N SER A 41 -17.99 -15.50 10.67
CA SER A 41 -17.98 -16.73 9.87
C SER A 41 -16.60 -17.35 9.71
N THR A 42 -15.53 -16.67 10.16
CA THR A 42 -14.14 -17.10 9.96
C THR A 42 -13.53 -17.58 11.27
N THR A 43 -12.82 -18.69 11.23
CA THR A 43 -12.03 -19.20 12.35
C THR A 43 -10.59 -18.70 12.23
N ILE A 44 -10.12 -17.94 13.22
CA ILE A 44 -8.72 -17.50 13.34
C ILE A 44 -8.08 -18.23 14.50
N ILE A 45 -6.99 -18.93 14.23
CA ILE A 45 -6.23 -19.71 15.19
C ILE A 45 -4.89 -19.01 15.39
N GLU A 46 -4.66 -18.52 16.60
CA GLU A 46 -3.39 -17.90 16.96
C GLU A 46 -2.32 -18.97 17.10
N ILE A 47 -1.15 -18.70 16.52
CA ILE A 47 0.03 -19.56 16.53
C ILE A 47 1.19 -18.86 17.23
N MET A 48 2.08 -19.66 17.80
CA MET A 48 3.28 -19.18 18.49
C MET A 48 4.54 -19.74 17.84
N GLN A 49 5.59 -18.96 17.92
CA GLN A 49 6.94 -19.39 17.55
C GLN A 49 7.37 -20.64 18.33
N GLY A 50 7.98 -21.60 17.66
CA GLY A 50 8.34 -22.91 18.21
C GLY A 50 7.20 -23.95 18.20
N GLN A 51 5.97 -23.56 17.82
CA GLN A 51 4.85 -24.47 17.69
C GLN A 51 4.92 -25.27 16.38
N THR A 52 4.47 -26.54 16.44
CA THR A 52 4.24 -27.34 15.23
C THR A 52 2.74 -27.66 15.09
N ILE A 53 2.19 -27.35 13.92
CA ILE A 53 0.79 -27.55 13.56
C ILE A 53 0.68 -28.77 12.64
N LYS A 54 -0.20 -29.71 12.96
CA LYS A 54 -0.51 -30.82 12.06
C LYS A 54 -1.71 -30.45 11.18
N LEU A 55 -1.53 -30.55 9.87
CA LEU A 55 -2.56 -30.30 8.88
C LEU A 55 -2.92 -31.60 8.15
N GLY A 56 -4.01 -32.23 8.60
CA GLY A 56 -4.42 -33.55 8.11
C GLY A 56 -3.42 -34.65 8.51
N LYS A 57 -3.27 -35.65 7.64
CA LYS A 57 -2.43 -36.83 7.89
C LYS A 57 -0.95 -36.65 7.50
N TYR A 58 -0.69 -35.82 6.50
CA TYR A 58 0.57 -35.83 5.77
C TYR A 58 1.42 -34.56 5.94
N PHE A 59 0.82 -33.48 6.45
CA PHE A 59 1.49 -32.19 6.55
C PHE A 59 1.68 -31.79 8.01
N SER A 60 2.85 -31.26 8.32
CA SER A 60 3.07 -30.51 9.54
C SER A 60 3.82 -29.22 9.23
N VAL A 61 3.48 -28.15 9.94
CA VAL A 61 4.08 -26.84 9.77
C VAL A 61 4.67 -26.40 11.10
N GLU A 62 5.98 -26.28 11.15
CA GLU A 62 6.71 -25.73 12.29
C GLU A 62 6.89 -24.23 12.10
N ILE A 63 6.62 -23.48 13.16
CA ILE A 63 6.66 -22.02 13.22
C ILE A 63 7.99 -21.59 13.79
N ILE A 64 8.91 -21.10 12.95
CA ILE A 64 10.25 -20.71 13.34
C ILE A 64 10.29 -19.19 13.50
N ARG A 65 10.93 -18.69 14.57
CA ARG A 65 11.07 -17.27 14.80
C ARG A 65 11.93 -16.60 13.74
N SER A 66 11.38 -15.54 13.14
CA SER A 66 12.07 -14.64 12.23
C SER A 66 12.16 -13.23 12.83
N THR A 67 12.94 -12.38 12.21
CA THR A 67 12.99 -10.94 12.49
C THR A 67 12.65 -10.15 11.22
N HIS A 68 11.82 -9.11 11.38
CA HIS A 68 11.38 -8.22 10.32
C HIS A 68 11.03 -6.85 10.92
N SER A 69 10.40 -5.96 10.18
CA SER A 69 9.94 -4.65 10.67
C SER A 69 8.68 -4.69 11.54
N ILE A 70 8.07 -5.85 11.69
CA ILE A 70 6.87 -6.09 12.51
C ILE A 70 7.15 -7.20 13.53
N PRO A 71 6.63 -7.11 14.78
CA PRO A 71 6.75 -8.18 15.77
C PRO A 71 6.15 -9.50 15.32
N ASP A 72 6.62 -10.59 15.94
CA ASP A 72 6.15 -11.96 15.74
C ASP A 72 6.27 -12.50 14.30
N SER A 73 7.18 -11.96 13.50
CA SER A 73 7.47 -12.53 12.18
C SER A 73 7.96 -13.97 12.29
N VAL A 74 7.54 -14.81 11.35
CA VAL A 74 7.81 -16.23 11.34
C VAL A 74 8.25 -16.77 9.99
N MET A 75 9.10 -17.79 10.01
CA MET A 75 9.37 -18.69 8.90
C MET A 75 8.55 -19.96 9.08
N LEU A 76 8.24 -20.64 8.00
CA LEU A 76 7.45 -21.87 8.02
C LEU A 76 8.30 -23.04 7.50
N ALA A 77 8.54 -24.04 8.35
CA ALA A 77 9.08 -25.32 7.89
C ALA A 77 7.92 -26.30 7.65
N ILE A 78 7.60 -26.52 6.39
CA ILE A 78 6.48 -27.33 5.94
C ILE A 78 7.00 -28.73 5.61
N THR A 79 6.76 -29.69 6.50
CA THR A 79 7.13 -31.08 6.29
C THR A 79 6.04 -31.83 5.55
N THR A 80 6.43 -32.50 4.50
CA THR A 80 5.58 -33.31 3.60
C THR A 80 6.14 -34.72 3.49
N PRO A 81 5.43 -35.69 2.89
CA PRO A 81 5.96 -37.04 2.66
C PRO A 81 7.24 -37.10 1.80
N VAL A 82 7.49 -36.09 0.96
CA VAL A 82 8.67 -36.06 0.05
C VAL A 82 9.82 -35.20 0.59
N GLY A 83 9.62 -34.47 1.68
CA GLY A 83 10.65 -33.63 2.29
C GLY A 83 10.13 -32.36 2.92
N THR A 84 11.03 -31.56 3.48
CA THR A 84 10.73 -30.31 4.16
C THR A 84 10.98 -29.12 3.25
N ILE A 85 10.01 -28.23 3.15
CA ILE A 85 10.11 -26.93 2.47
C ILE A 85 10.26 -25.87 3.55
N LEU A 86 11.28 -25.03 3.47
CA LEU A 86 11.45 -23.86 4.32
C LEU A 86 11.03 -22.61 3.55
N HIS A 87 9.99 -21.92 4.03
CA HIS A 87 9.56 -20.61 3.52
C HIS A 87 9.97 -19.54 4.53
N THR A 88 10.80 -18.59 4.12
CA THR A 88 11.33 -17.58 5.04
C THR A 88 10.29 -16.55 5.51
N GLY A 89 9.20 -16.36 4.73
CA GLY A 89 8.47 -15.12 4.84
C GLY A 89 9.40 -13.93 4.55
N ASP A 90 8.98 -12.74 4.88
CA ASP A 90 9.86 -11.57 4.84
C ASP A 90 10.76 -11.59 6.05
N PHE A 91 12.05 -11.33 5.85
CA PHE A 91 13.02 -11.41 6.93
C PHE A 91 14.22 -10.48 6.75
N LYS A 92 14.85 -10.15 7.87
CA LYS A 92 16.23 -9.69 7.98
C LYS A 92 16.90 -10.41 9.14
N VAL A 93 18.22 -10.42 9.21
CA VAL A 93 18.93 -10.97 10.36
C VAL A 93 19.33 -9.83 11.29
N ASP A 94 18.47 -9.55 12.28
CA ASP A 94 18.73 -8.51 13.27
C ASP A 94 19.21 -9.12 14.59
N PHE A 95 20.45 -8.82 14.97
CA PHE A 95 21.07 -9.32 16.20
C PHE A 95 20.78 -8.45 17.43
N THR A 96 20.23 -7.24 17.22
CA THR A 96 19.85 -6.30 18.28
C THR A 96 18.43 -5.77 18.06
N PRO A 97 17.43 -6.68 17.89
CA PRO A 97 16.05 -6.26 17.63
C PRO A 97 15.48 -5.53 18.85
N ILE A 98 14.53 -4.63 18.60
CA ILE A 98 13.91 -3.76 19.62
C ILE A 98 13.24 -4.55 20.74
N ASP A 99 12.63 -5.69 20.42
CA ASP A 99 11.97 -6.58 21.39
C ASP A 99 12.90 -7.62 22.03
N GLY A 100 14.20 -7.61 21.67
CA GLY A 100 15.21 -8.54 22.18
C GLY A 100 15.08 -9.98 21.64
N LYS A 101 14.14 -10.25 20.72
CA LYS A 101 13.87 -11.59 20.21
C LYS A 101 14.58 -11.80 18.87
N ILE A 102 15.77 -12.37 18.90
CA ILE A 102 16.57 -12.68 17.70
C ILE A 102 15.95 -13.84 16.89
N MET A 103 16.30 -13.89 15.59
CA MET A 103 15.95 -15.01 14.70
C MET A 103 16.51 -16.34 15.21
N ASP A 104 15.76 -17.42 15.06
CA ASP A 104 16.19 -18.76 15.45
C ASP A 104 17.07 -19.41 14.38
N LEU A 105 18.28 -18.89 14.22
CA LEU A 105 19.29 -19.41 13.29
C LEU A 105 19.72 -20.83 13.65
N GLY A 106 19.70 -21.18 14.95
CA GLY A 106 20.02 -22.53 15.42
C GLY A 106 19.05 -23.55 14.84
N ARG A 107 17.75 -23.26 14.90
CA ARG A 107 16.74 -24.18 14.36
C ARG A 107 16.82 -24.31 12.84
N ILE A 108 17.12 -23.23 12.12
CA ILE A 108 17.34 -23.29 10.67
C ILE A 108 18.53 -24.22 10.34
N ALA A 109 19.64 -24.13 11.08
CA ALA A 109 20.81 -24.99 10.90
C ALA A 109 20.50 -26.47 11.21
N GLU A 110 19.74 -26.77 12.25
CA GLU A 110 19.28 -28.13 12.56
C GLU A 110 18.44 -28.70 11.42
N LEU A 111 17.48 -27.98 10.88
CA LEU A 111 16.68 -28.39 9.72
C LEU A 111 17.55 -28.59 8.48
N GLY A 112 18.53 -27.71 8.25
CA GLY A 112 19.49 -27.87 7.16
C GLY A 112 20.31 -29.14 7.28
N ASN A 113 20.72 -29.55 8.49
CA ASN A 113 21.42 -30.80 8.73
C ASN A 113 20.51 -32.04 8.59
N GLN A 114 19.22 -31.92 8.82
CA GLN A 114 18.20 -32.94 8.55
C GLN A 114 17.91 -33.11 7.06
N GLY A 115 18.14 -32.08 6.27
CA GLY A 115 17.90 -31.99 4.84
C GLY A 115 16.63 -31.19 4.49
N ILE A 116 16.84 -30.02 3.88
CA ILE A 116 15.75 -29.20 3.33
C ILE A 116 15.62 -29.50 1.83
N LEU A 117 14.42 -29.93 1.43
CA LEU A 117 14.10 -30.22 0.04
C LEU A 117 14.08 -28.93 -0.80
N ALA A 118 13.41 -27.90 -0.33
CA ALA A 118 13.34 -26.62 -1.03
C ALA A 118 13.37 -25.44 -0.04
N LEU A 119 14.10 -24.37 -0.41
CA LEU A 119 14.11 -23.09 0.28
C LEU A 119 13.39 -22.06 -0.60
N MET A 120 12.29 -21.49 -0.09
CA MET A 120 11.60 -20.35 -0.68
C MET A 120 12.03 -19.11 0.12
N SER A 121 12.77 -18.18 -0.50
CA SER A 121 13.42 -17.10 0.23
C SER A 121 13.12 -15.70 -0.33
N ASP A 122 12.86 -14.74 0.55
CA ASP A 122 12.62 -13.32 0.27
C ASP A 122 13.77 -12.69 -0.53
N SER A 123 13.43 -12.02 -1.61
CA SER A 123 14.37 -11.44 -2.57
C SER A 123 14.37 -9.91 -2.63
N THR A 124 13.58 -9.22 -1.80
CA THR A 124 13.34 -7.78 -1.89
C THR A 124 14.61 -6.94 -1.94
N ASN A 125 15.63 -7.28 -1.15
CA ASN A 125 16.91 -6.58 -1.12
C ASN A 125 18.07 -7.36 -1.77
N ALA A 126 17.81 -8.34 -2.62
CA ALA A 126 18.83 -9.21 -3.22
C ALA A 126 19.89 -8.48 -4.06
N GLU A 127 19.62 -7.26 -4.51
CA GLU A 127 20.58 -6.42 -5.23
C GLU A 127 21.50 -5.61 -4.29
N ARG A 128 21.19 -5.58 -2.97
CA ARG A 128 21.94 -4.81 -1.98
C ARG A 128 23.02 -5.65 -1.34
N LYS A 129 24.25 -5.16 -1.39
CA LYS A 129 25.42 -5.81 -0.75
C LYS A 129 25.39 -5.59 0.76
N GLY A 130 26.09 -6.49 1.49
CA GLY A 130 26.27 -6.38 2.93
C GLY A 130 25.07 -6.88 3.74
N PHE A 131 24.90 -6.30 4.91
CA PHE A 131 23.84 -6.60 5.88
C PHE A 131 22.87 -5.43 6.00
N THR A 132 21.63 -5.74 6.32
CA THR A 132 20.64 -4.75 6.73
C THR A 132 20.95 -4.26 8.14
N MET A 133 20.93 -2.96 8.36
CA MET A 133 21.14 -2.38 9.69
C MET A 133 20.03 -2.81 10.65
N SER A 134 20.37 -2.87 11.96
CA SER A 134 19.37 -3.11 13.00
C SER A 134 18.35 -1.99 13.10
N GLU A 135 17.12 -2.33 13.44
CA GLU A 135 16.07 -1.33 13.70
C GLU A 135 16.45 -0.41 14.88
N SER A 136 17.22 -0.89 15.86
CA SER A 136 17.70 -0.08 16.99
C SER A 136 18.54 1.13 16.56
N SER A 137 19.27 1.05 15.44
CA SER A 137 20.09 2.17 14.94
C SER A 137 19.25 3.42 14.58
N VAL A 138 18.00 3.25 14.20
CA VAL A 138 17.10 4.38 13.94
C VAL A 138 16.74 5.13 15.22
N GLY A 139 16.62 4.40 16.35
CA GLY A 139 16.39 5.01 17.66
C GLY A 139 17.49 5.99 18.05
N ASP A 140 18.76 5.66 17.78
CA ASP A 140 19.90 6.55 18.06
C ASP A 140 19.85 7.83 17.21
N VAL A 141 19.40 7.72 15.97
CA VAL A 141 19.22 8.90 15.09
C VAL A 141 18.04 9.75 15.57
N PHE A 142 16.94 9.11 15.92
CA PHE A 142 15.77 9.82 16.47
C PHE A 142 16.10 10.51 17.80
N ASP A 143 16.88 9.88 18.68
CA ASP A 143 17.30 10.49 19.94
C ASP A 143 18.05 11.81 19.69
N LYS A 144 18.95 11.85 18.71
CA LYS A 144 19.65 13.07 18.30
C LYS A 144 18.73 14.15 17.73
N LEU A 145 17.65 13.75 17.07
CA LEU A 145 16.66 14.68 16.52
C LEU A 145 15.69 15.20 17.60
N PHE A 146 15.42 14.41 18.65
CA PHE A 146 14.53 14.78 19.75
C PHE A 146 15.22 15.63 20.81
N ILE A 147 16.52 15.37 21.09
CA ILE A 147 17.26 16.10 22.10
C ILE A 147 17.36 17.58 21.72
N HIS A 148 17.00 18.46 22.64
CA HIS A 148 16.99 19.90 22.43
C HIS A 148 16.04 20.43 21.33
N CYS A 149 15.19 19.59 20.75
CA CYS A 149 14.19 20.04 19.81
C CYS A 149 13.07 20.80 20.52
N THR A 150 12.92 22.08 20.23
CA THR A 150 11.84 22.94 20.77
C THR A 150 10.63 23.02 19.82
N LYS A 151 10.72 22.38 18.65
CA LYS A 151 9.67 22.35 17.66
C LYS A 151 8.68 21.19 17.93
N ARG A 152 7.51 21.28 17.33
CA ARG A 152 6.62 20.12 17.20
C ARG A 152 7.24 19.11 16.24
N ILE A 153 7.25 17.84 16.62
CA ILE A 153 7.82 16.75 15.82
C ILE A 153 6.70 16.02 15.11
N VAL A 154 6.80 15.88 13.80
CA VAL A 154 5.86 15.09 12.97
C VAL A 154 6.63 13.94 12.35
N VAL A 155 6.28 12.69 12.69
CA VAL A 155 6.95 11.50 12.15
C VAL A 155 6.01 10.76 11.23
N ALA A 156 6.37 10.71 9.94
CA ALA A 156 5.68 9.88 8.96
C ALA A 156 6.40 8.54 8.78
N THR A 157 5.71 7.45 9.01
CA THR A 157 6.26 6.09 8.89
C THR A 157 5.22 5.11 8.33
N PHE A 158 5.64 3.90 8.02
CA PHE A 158 4.70 2.81 7.71
C PHE A 158 3.89 2.46 8.95
N ALA A 159 2.58 2.38 8.81
CA ALA A 159 1.70 2.03 9.93
C ALA A 159 2.06 0.66 10.54
N SER A 160 2.49 -0.28 9.72
CA SER A 160 2.85 -1.64 10.14
C SER A 160 4.20 -1.75 10.86
N ASN A 161 5.03 -0.70 10.89
CA ASN A 161 6.32 -0.74 11.60
C ASN A 161 6.14 -0.43 13.10
N VAL A 162 5.62 -1.41 13.84
CA VAL A 162 5.33 -1.29 15.28
C VAL A 162 6.60 -1.05 16.09
N HIS A 163 7.73 -1.63 15.70
CA HIS A 163 9.02 -1.40 16.36
C HIS A 163 9.47 0.06 16.25
N ARG A 164 9.25 0.71 15.11
CA ARG A 164 9.54 2.14 14.92
C ARG A 164 8.64 3.00 15.80
N VAL A 165 7.34 2.66 15.87
CA VAL A 165 6.40 3.35 16.76
C VAL A 165 6.82 3.22 18.21
N GLN A 166 7.26 2.02 18.67
CA GLN A 166 7.76 1.83 20.03
C GLN A 166 8.99 2.71 20.32
N GLN A 167 9.91 2.87 19.38
CA GLN A 167 11.06 3.76 19.56
C GLN A 167 10.62 5.21 19.71
N ILE A 168 9.65 5.68 18.90
CA ILE A 168 9.08 7.03 19.02
C ILE A 168 8.39 7.21 20.37
N VAL A 169 7.64 6.20 20.84
CA VAL A 169 6.99 6.17 22.16
C VAL A 169 8.03 6.33 23.27
N ASN A 170 9.10 5.55 23.24
CA ASN A 170 10.17 5.61 24.24
C ASN A 170 10.81 7.00 24.30
N LEU A 171 11.03 7.63 23.15
CA LEU A 171 11.60 8.98 23.07
C LEU A 171 10.60 10.06 23.53
N ALA A 172 9.33 9.92 23.19
CA ALA A 172 8.30 10.83 23.69
C ALA A 172 8.22 10.80 25.22
N VAL A 173 8.27 9.61 25.82
CA VAL A 173 8.35 9.46 27.30
C VAL A 173 9.63 10.10 27.84
N LYS A 174 10.79 9.79 27.25
CA LYS A 174 12.10 10.31 27.67
C LYS A 174 12.16 11.83 27.68
N TYR A 175 11.53 12.48 26.69
CA TYR A 175 11.56 13.93 26.52
C TYR A 175 10.26 14.64 26.96
N GLY A 176 9.38 13.95 27.68
CA GLY A 176 8.16 14.52 28.26
C GLY A 176 7.15 15.03 27.23
N ARG A 177 7.09 14.39 26.04
CA ARG A 177 6.18 14.78 24.97
C ARG A 177 4.93 13.88 24.96
N LYS A 178 3.79 14.43 24.52
CA LYS A 178 2.56 13.69 24.22
C LYS A 178 2.54 13.28 22.76
N ILE A 179 1.84 12.18 22.44
CA ILE A 179 1.73 11.65 21.09
C ILE A 179 0.29 11.79 20.60
N ALA A 180 0.11 12.42 19.46
CA ALA A 180 -1.12 12.37 18.69
C ALA A 180 -0.92 11.50 17.43
N VAL A 181 -1.96 10.76 17.04
CA VAL A 181 -1.90 9.85 15.88
C VAL A 181 -2.80 10.34 14.77
N CYS A 182 -2.30 10.34 13.54
CA CYS A 182 -3.02 10.78 12.37
C CYS A 182 -2.97 9.76 11.22
N GLY A 183 -4.11 9.50 10.61
CA GLY A 183 -4.29 8.50 9.55
C GLY A 183 -4.94 7.22 10.07
N ARG A 184 -6.02 6.79 9.42
CA ARG A 184 -6.87 5.68 9.87
C ARG A 184 -6.08 4.38 10.11
N SER A 185 -5.22 4.00 9.15
CA SER A 185 -4.43 2.78 9.27
C SER A 185 -3.41 2.84 10.41
N MET A 186 -2.85 4.03 10.70
CA MET A 186 -1.93 4.23 11.82
C MET A 186 -2.67 4.10 13.16
N VAL A 187 -3.84 4.72 13.29
CA VAL A 187 -4.68 4.62 14.50
C VAL A 187 -5.04 3.16 14.75
N ASN A 188 -5.61 2.46 13.77
CA ASN A 188 -6.02 1.06 13.90
C ASN A 188 -4.83 0.16 14.28
N MET A 189 -3.67 0.37 13.70
CA MET A 189 -2.46 -0.42 14.01
C MET A 189 -1.98 -0.17 15.43
N ILE A 190 -1.86 1.10 15.85
CA ILE A 190 -1.38 1.47 17.18
C ILE A 190 -2.35 0.96 18.26
N ASP A 191 -3.65 1.13 18.06
CA ASP A 191 -4.66 0.65 19.01
C ASP A 191 -4.59 -0.88 19.16
N THR A 192 -4.56 -1.61 18.05
CA THR A 192 -4.40 -3.07 18.07
C THR A 192 -3.09 -3.49 18.75
N ALA A 193 -1.98 -2.82 18.44
CA ALA A 193 -0.68 -3.16 19.03
C ALA A 193 -0.62 -2.85 20.53
N ARG A 194 -1.29 -1.79 21.00
CA ARG A 194 -1.44 -1.46 22.44
C ARG A 194 -2.31 -2.49 23.16
N GLU A 195 -3.49 -2.80 22.62
CA GLU A 195 -4.41 -3.81 23.19
C GLU A 195 -3.73 -5.17 23.34
N LEU A 196 -2.89 -5.55 22.38
CA LEU A 196 -2.16 -6.82 22.39
C LEU A 196 -0.83 -6.74 23.16
N GLY A 197 -0.43 -5.58 23.69
CA GLY A 197 0.79 -5.40 24.50
C GLY A 197 2.09 -5.39 23.67
N TYR A 198 2.04 -5.04 22.39
CA TYR A 198 3.24 -4.84 21.55
C TYR A 198 3.77 -3.41 21.61
N ILE A 199 2.96 -2.46 22.07
CA ILE A 199 3.38 -1.09 22.38
C ILE A 199 3.19 -0.91 23.88
N ASP A 200 4.32 -0.71 24.57
CA ASP A 200 4.37 -0.40 26.01
C ASP A 200 4.50 1.12 26.18
N CYS A 201 3.54 1.72 26.88
CA CYS A 201 3.50 3.17 27.09
C CYS A 201 2.66 3.54 28.31
N PRO A 202 2.92 4.71 28.96
CA PRO A 202 2.00 5.28 29.94
C PRO A 202 0.60 5.52 29.34
N GLU A 203 -0.44 5.34 30.16
CA GLU A 203 -1.85 5.49 29.71
C GLU A 203 -2.15 6.88 29.16
N ASP A 204 -1.56 7.92 29.72
CA ASP A 204 -1.77 9.33 29.38
C ASP A 204 -0.85 9.86 28.27
N LEU A 205 -0.02 8.99 27.66
CA LEU A 205 0.93 9.40 26.63
C LEU A 205 0.24 9.80 25.31
N PHE A 206 -0.75 9.00 24.88
CA PHE A 206 -1.50 9.27 23.67
C PHE A 206 -2.66 10.21 23.94
N ILE A 207 -2.76 11.26 23.12
CA ILE A 207 -3.84 12.25 23.16
C ILE A 207 -4.66 12.22 21.89
N ASP A 208 -5.91 12.67 21.98
CA ASP A 208 -6.73 12.87 20.78
C ASP A 208 -6.11 13.97 19.91
N ILE A 209 -6.14 13.76 18.60
CA ILE A 209 -5.63 14.72 17.60
C ILE A 209 -6.32 16.11 17.71
N ASP A 210 -7.55 16.17 18.22
CA ASP A 210 -8.28 17.41 18.44
C ASP A 210 -7.74 18.22 19.64
N MET A 211 -6.94 17.58 20.50
CA MET A 211 -6.35 18.22 21.67
C MET A 211 -4.96 18.84 21.44
N ILE A 212 -4.37 18.67 20.23
CA ILE A 212 -3.01 19.18 19.96
C ILE A 212 -2.88 20.68 20.18
N GLY A 213 -3.94 21.47 19.95
CA GLY A 213 -3.95 22.91 20.19
C GLY A 213 -3.88 23.34 21.67
N THR A 214 -3.97 22.39 22.62
CA THR A 214 -3.87 22.67 24.07
C THR A 214 -2.47 22.47 24.62
N TYR A 215 -1.51 21.99 23.80
CA TYR A 215 -0.13 21.74 24.16
C TYR A 215 0.81 22.68 23.39
N ASN A 216 1.95 23.01 23.99
CA ASN A 216 3.02 23.71 23.30
C ASN A 216 3.69 22.79 22.27
N ASP A 217 4.28 23.35 21.20
CA ASP A 217 4.93 22.59 20.14
C ASP A 217 6.01 21.63 20.66
N GLU A 218 6.83 22.09 21.59
CA GLU A 218 7.89 21.28 22.25
C GLU A 218 7.35 20.07 23.03
N GLN A 219 6.07 20.03 23.33
CA GLN A 219 5.41 18.96 24.08
C GLN A 219 4.72 17.93 23.15
N LEU A 220 4.80 18.10 21.83
CA LEU A 220 4.04 17.30 20.87
C LEU A 220 4.91 16.47 19.95
N VAL A 221 4.45 15.24 19.73
CA VAL A 221 4.83 14.37 18.60
C VAL A 221 3.57 13.94 17.87
N ILE A 222 3.55 14.08 16.56
CA ILE A 222 2.47 13.57 15.72
C ILE A 222 3.01 12.40 14.90
N ILE A 223 2.44 11.19 15.09
CA ILE A 223 2.75 10.03 14.24
C ILE A 223 1.71 9.97 13.13
N THR A 224 2.15 9.92 11.88
CA THR A 224 1.25 10.01 10.72
C THR A 224 1.58 9.02 9.62
N THR A 225 0.59 8.76 8.77
CA THR A 225 0.75 8.04 7.50
C THR A 225 1.18 9.00 6.37
N GLY A 226 1.55 8.44 5.22
CA GLY A 226 1.88 9.23 4.02
C GLY A 226 3.36 9.35 3.76
N SER A 227 4.17 8.46 4.34
CA SER A 227 5.60 8.37 4.07
C SER A 227 5.96 8.02 2.62
N GLN A 228 4.97 7.60 1.82
CA GLN A 228 5.11 7.27 0.40
C GLN A 228 4.54 8.35 -0.53
N GLY A 229 4.07 9.46 0.01
CA GLY A 229 3.54 10.58 -0.77
C GLY A 229 2.21 10.29 -1.49
N GLU A 230 1.44 9.30 -1.02
CA GLU A 230 0.15 8.97 -1.60
C GLU A 230 -0.80 10.19 -1.54
N PRO A 231 -1.50 10.54 -2.63
CA PRO A 231 -2.23 11.79 -2.74
C PRO A 231 -3.28 12.06 -1.64
N MET A 232 -3.87 10.98 -1.10
CA MET A 232 -4.90 11.09 -0.06
C MET A 232 -4.39 10.82 1.35
N SER A 233 -3.09 10.60 1.52
CA SER A 233 -2.50 10.32 2.83
C SER A 233 -2.46 11.56 3.73
N ALA A 234 -2.31 11.33 5.03
CA ALA A 234 -2.36 12.40 5.99
C ALA A 234 -1.21 13.42 5.79
N LEU A 235 0.05 12.96 5.63
CA LEU A 235 1.19 13.85 5.43
C LEU A 235 1.07 14.66 4.12
N THR A 236 0.67 14.03 3.00
CA THR A 236 0.48 14.73 1.72
C THR A 236 -0.56 15.83 1.83
N ARG A 237 -1.66 15.57 2.53
CA ARG A 237 -2.69 16.58 2.80
C ARG A 237 -2.21 17.68 3.74
N MET A 238 -1.37 17.36 4.73
CA MET A 238 -0.73 18.35 5.59
C MET A 238 0.20 19.26 4.78
N ALA A 239 1.02 18.70 3.90
CA ALA A 239 1.92 19.42 3.01
C ALA A 239 1.19 20.32 2.02
N ALA A 240 0.01 19.89 1.55
CA ALA A 240 -0.85 20.69 0.65
C ALA A 240 -1.72 21.74 1.38
N GLY A 241 -1.71 21.79 2.72
CA GLY A 241 -2.57 22.66 3.50
C GLY A 241 -4.05 22.22 3.58
N ASP A 242 -4.37 21.02 3.10
CA ASP A 242 -5.74 20.49 3.02
C ASP A 242 -6.14 19.59 4.21
N HIS A 243 -5.24 19.42 5.18
CA HIS A 243 -5.52 18.58 6.34
C HIS A 243 -6.35 19.31 7.38
N ARG A 244 -7.51 18.76 7.77
CA ARG A 244 -8.51 19.46 8.60
C ARG A 244 -8.07 19.75 10.03
N LYS A 245 -7.16 18.93 10.60
CA LYS A 245 -6.80 18.96 12.03
C LYS A 245 -5.36 19.40 12.30
N VAL A 246 -4.46 19.23 11.35
CA VAL A 246 -3.03 19.55 11.49
C VAL A 246 -2.62 20.47 10.36
N THR A 247 -2.11 21.64 10.71
CA THR A 247 -1.46 22.58 9.79
C THR A 247 0.03 22.56 10.07
N ILE A 248 0.84 22.33 9.03
CA ILE A 248 2.30 22.40 9.13
C ILE A 248 2.74 23.87 9.14
N THR A 249 3.72 24.18 9.94
CA THR A 249 4.27 25.53 10.14
C THR A 249 5.80 25.50 10.09
N PRO A 250 6.50 26.65 10.01
CA PRO A 250 7.96 26.71 10.14
C PRO A 250 8.49 26.20 11.49
N ASN A 251 7.62 26.08 12.49
CA ASN A 251 7.95 25.54 13.81
C ASN A 251 7.75 24.03 13.91
N ASP A 252 7.75 23.31 12.79
CA ASP A 252 7.67 21.85 12.75
C ASP A 252 9.00 21.24 12.30
N LEU A 253 9.36 20.12 12.95
CA LEU A 253 10.36 19.17 12.49
C LEU A 253 9.61 17.97 11.92
N VAL A 254 9.67 17.77 10.60
CA VAL A 254 9.03 16.63 9.93
C VAL A 254 10.06 15.56 9.60
N ILE A 255 9.88 14.36 10.14
CA ILE A 255 10.76 13.21 9.91
C ILE A 255 10.01 12.21 9.02
N ILE A 256 10.51 11.98 7.80
CA ILE A 256 9.98 10.96 6.88
C ILE A 256 10.81 9.69 7.06
N SER A 257 10.29 8.80 7.90
CA SER A 257 10.95 7.57 8.34
C SER A 257 10.58 6.39 7.44
N ALA A 258 10.83 6.54 6.15
CA ALA A 258 10.61 5.52 5.12
C ALA A 258 11.51 5.79 3.91
N ASN A 259 11.84 4.72 3.19
CA ASN A 259 12.38 4.84 1.82
C ASN A 259 11.22 4.80 0.81
N PRO A 260 11.29 5.55 -0.29
CA PRO A 260 10.31 5.41 -1.36
C PRO A 260 10.26 3.98 -1.89
N ILE A 261 9.06 3.42 -1.99
CA ILE A 261 8.82 2.18 -2.74
C ILE A 261 9.03 2.51 -4.23
N PRO A 262 9.63 1.61 -5.03
CA PRO A 262 9.83 1.82 -6.45
C PRO A 262 8.56 2.33 -7.15
N GLY A 263 8.67 3.49 -7.81
CA GLY A 263 7.56 4.20 -8.45
C GLY A 263 6.95 5.36 -7.64
N ASN A 264 7.25 5.47 -6.35
CA ASN A 264 6.75 6.56 -5.49
C ASN A 264 7.75 7.71 -5.30
N GLU A 265 8.93 7.64 -5.90
CA GLU A 265 10.01 8.61 -5.69
C GLU A 265 9.58 10.04 -5.95
N LYS A 266 8.83 10.27 -7.04
CA LYS A 266 8.31 11.60 -7.41
C LYS A 266 7.28 12.12 -6.40
N PHE A 267 6.44 11.25 -5.88
CA PHE A 267 5.43 11.65 -4.88
C PHE A 267 6.09 12.05 -3.56
N VAL A 268 7.05 11.25 -3.10
CA VAL A 268 7.80 11.54 -1.86
C VAL A 268 8.60 12.83 -2.02
N SER A 269 9.33 13.00 -3.14
CA SER A 269 10.07 14.23 -3.44
C SER A 269 9.17 15.46 -3.43
N LYS A 270 7.99 15.36 -4.04
CA LYS A 270 7.01 16.46 -4.02
C LYS A 270 6.58 16.82 -2.60
N VAL A 271 6.26 15.84 -1.76
CA VAL A 271 5.86 16.11 -0.37
C VAL A 271 6.99 16.78 0.41
N VAL A 272 8.25 16.34 0.23
CA VAL A 272 9.43 16.99 0.84
C VAL A 272 9.54 18.44 0.40
N ASP A 273 9.42 18.73 -0.89
CA ASP A 273 9.49 20.08 -1.44
C ASP A 273 8.35 20.97 -0.91
N ASP A 274 7.12 20.47 -0.90
CA ASP A 274 5.95 21.19 -0.40
C ASP A 274 6.11 21.56 1.10
N LEU A 275 6.63 20.63 1.92
CA LEU A 275 6.90 20.87 3.34
C LEU A 275 8.01 21.92 3.56
N MET A 276 9.10 21.84 2.77
CA MET A 276 10.20 22.81 2.82
C MET A 276 9.74 24.20 2.36
N GLN A 277 8.83 24.29 1.38
CA GLN A 277 8.26 25.56 0.94
C GLN A 277 7.41 26.25 2.01
N ILE A 278 6.75 25.48 2.90
CA ILE A 278 6.07 26.01 4.10
C ILE A 278 7.09 26.60 5.09
N GLY A 279 8.36 26.17 5.03
CA GLY A 279 9.43 26.54 5.95
C GLY A 279 9.64 25.53 7.08
N ALA A 280 9.02 24.36 7.04
CA ALA A 280 9.26 23.29 7.99
C ALA A 280 10.68 22.71 7.80
N GLU A 281 11.27 22.26 8.91
CA GLU A 281 12.50 21.48 8.87
C GLU A 281 12.16 20.03 8.49
N VAL A 282 12.78 19.49 7.45
CA VAL A 282 12.46 18.14 6.94
C VAL A 282 13.68 17.25 6.98
N VAL A 283 13.56 16.10 7.65
CA VAL A 283 14.59 15.05 7.70
C VAL A 283 14.04 13.78 7.06
N TYR A 284 14.76 13.24 6.10
CA TYR A 284 14.39 12.05 5.35
C TYR A 284 15.62 11.19 5.02
N SER A 285 15.42 9.99 4.47
CA SER A 285 16.47 8.98 4.35
C SER A 285 17.73 9.39 3.56
N ALA A 286 17.64 10.41 2.71
CA ALA A 286 18.81 10.95 2.02
C ALA A 286 19.70 11.85 2.91
N LEU A 287 19.16 12.37 4.02
CA LEU A 287 19.87 13.27 4.94
C LEU A 287 20.33 12.58 6.23
N ALA A 288 19.61 11.54 6.67
CA ALA A 288 19.93 10.81 7.89
C ALA A 288 19.37 9.38 7.84
N ASP A 289 19.96 8.47 8.62
CA ASP A 289 19.54 7.07 8.71
C ASP A 289 18.25 6.90 9.53
N VAL A 290 17.19 7.63 9.12
CA VAL A 290 15.87 7.59 9.79
C VAL A 290 15.03 6.39 9.40
N HIS A 291 15.54 5.51 8.54
CA HIS A 291 14.85 4.30 8.09
C HIS A 291 15.83 3.16 7.82
N VAL A 292 15.45 1.97 8.23
CA VAL A 292 16.09 0.72 7.83
C VAL A 292 15.07 -0.22 7.21
N SER A 293 15.52 -1.04 6.27
CA SER A 293 14.67 -2.05 5.62
C SER A 293 14.31 -3.17 6.59
N GLY A 294 13.17 -3.80 6.37
CA GLY A 294 12.79 -5.05 7.03
C GLY A 294 13.32 -6.31 6.32
N HIS A 295 13.95 -6.17 5.13
CA HIS A 295 14.34 -7.27 4.26
C HIS A 295 15.86 -7.47 4.22
N ALA A 296 16.26 -8.73 4.09
CA ALA A 296 17.64 -9.19 4.07
C ALA A 296 18.42 -8.72 2.84
N CYS A 297 19.62 -8.17 3.06
CA CYS A 297 20.63 -7.96 2.03
C CYS A 297 21.38 -9.24 1.69
N GLN A 298 22.30 -9.20 0.71
CA GLN A 298 22.98 -10.39 0.15
C GLN A 298 23.68 -11.27 1.20
N GLU A 299 24.37 -10.68 2.18
CA GLU A 299 25.12 -11.48 3.16
C GLU A 299 24.16 -12.21 4.13
N GLU A 300 23.02 -11.64 4.44
CA GLU A 300 21.98 -12.30 5.24
C GLU A 300 21.31 -13.43 4.44
N GLN A 301 21.06 -13.22 3.14
CA GLN A 301 20.55 -14.25 2.24
C GLN A 301 21.52 -15.40 2.11
N LYS A 302 22.84 -15.15 1.96
CA LYS A 302 23.89 -16.17 1.97
C LYS A 302 23.91 -16.95 3.29
N LEU A 303 23.74 -16.26 4.42
CA LEU A 303 23.68 -16.91 5.72
C LEU A 303 22.54 -17.93 5.79
N ILE A 304 21.34 -17.54 5.38
CA ILE A 304 20.18 -18.45 5.38
C ILE A 304 20.38 -19.62 4.41
N ILE A 305 20.91 -19.39 3.21
CA ILE A 305 21.24 -20.46 2.25
C ILE A 305 22.28 -21.42 2.85
N ALA A 306 23.32 -20.91 3.50
CA ALA A 306 24.38 -21.72 4.12
C ALA A 306 23.86 -22.59 5.28
N LEU A 307 22.96 -22.06 6.11
CA LEU A 307 22.34 -22.78 7.22
C LEU A 307 21.31 -23.80 6.74
N ALA A 308 20.47 -23.44 5.79
CA ALA A 308 19.39 -24.27 5.26
C ALA A 308 19.88 -25.40 4.35
N LYS A 309 21.00 -25.24 3.63
CA LYS A 309 21.56 -26.21 2.70
C LYS A 309 20.54 -26.90 1.79
N PRO A 310 19.68 -26.15 1.09
CA PRO A 310 18.55 -26.73 0.38
C PRO A 310 19.00 -27.51 -0.86
N LYS A 311 18.23 -28.57 -1.23
CA LYS A 311 18.40 -29.24 -2.52
C LYS A 311 17.93 -28.32 -3.67
N TYR A 312 16.77 -27.66 -3.51
CA TYR A 312 16.23 -26.70 -4.48
C TYR A 312 16.11 -25.31 -3.86
N PHE A 313 16.41 -24.29 -4.66
CA PHE A 313 16.28 -22.89 -4.26
C PHE A 313 15.26 -22.17 -5.13
N ILE A 314 14.32 -21.47 -4.49
CA ILE A 314 13.22 -20.76 -5.14
C ILE A 314 13.19 -19.32 -4.59
N PRO A 315 13.76 -18.32 -5.30
CA PRO A 315 13.63 -16.94 -4.88
C PRO A 315 12.18 -16.50 -5.02
N VAL A 316 11.64 -15.86 -3.98
CA VAL A 316 10.27 -15.34 -3.92
C VAL A 316 10.26 -13.89 -3.44
N HIS A 317 9.11 -13.24 -3.47
CA HIS A 317 8.90 -11.91 -2.91
C HIS A 317 9.88 -10.85 -3.45
N GLY A 318 9.68 -10.47 -4.71
CA GLY A 318 10.49 -9.45 -5.38
C GLY A 318 10.13 -9.29 -6.85
N GLU A 319 10.62 -8.23 -7.45
CA GLU A 319 10.59 -8.07 -8.90
C GLU A 319 11.55 -9.03 -9.58
N TYR A 320 11.35 -9.32 -10.86
CA TYR A 320 12.14 -10.31 -11.59
C TYR A 320 13.66 -10.07 -11.51
N ARG A 321 14.12 -8.79 -11.55
CA ARG A 321 15.53 -8.44 -11.37
C ARG A 321 16.09 -8.84 -10.00
N GLN A 322 15.26 -8.73 -8.94
CA GLN A 322 15.62 -9.12 -7.57
C GLN A 322 15.66 -10.66 -7.45
N LEU A 323 14.70 -11.36 -8.05
CA LEU A 323 14.73 -12.84 -8.11
C LEU A 323 15.96 -13.34 -8.84
N MET A 324 16.36 -12.71 -9.93
CA MET A 324 17.59 -13.02 -10.68
C MET A 324 18.86 -12.78 -9.84
N ALA A 325 18.93 -11.64 -9.14
CA ALA A 325 20.07 -11.34 -8.26
C ALA A 325 20.19 -12.37 -7.12
N HIS A 326 19.05 -12.80 -6.54
CA HIS A 326 19.02 -13.81 -5.49
C HIS A 326 19.42 -15.21 -6.04
N ALA A 327 18.97 -15.56 -7.23
CA ALA A 327 19.38 -16.76 -7.92
C ALA A 327 20.91 -16.80 -8.17
N GLU A 328 21.50 -15.67 -8.54
CA GLU A 328 22.95 -15.57 -8.72
C GLU A 328 23.70 -15.70 -7.37
N THR A 329 23.16 -15.13 -6.30
CA THR A 329 23.67 -15.30 -4.94
C THR A 329 23.63 -16.78 -4.53
N ALA A 330 22.54 -17.50 -4.80
CA ALA A 330 22.40 -18.92 -4.50
C ALA A 330 23.41 -19.77 -5.29
N LYS A 331 23.66 -19.43 -6.54
CA LYS A 331 24.67 -20.06 -7.39
C LYS A 331 26.09 -19.84 -6.84
N GLN A 332 26.41 -18.63 -6.39
CA GLN A 332 27.68 -18.32 -5.72
C GLN A 332 27.87 -19.13 -4.43
N MET A 333 26.76 -19.47 -3.75
CA MET A 333 26.77 -20.34 -2.57
C MET A 333 26.89 -21.84 -2.91
N GLY A 334 27.06 -22.19 -4.18
CA GLY A 334 27.29 -23.55 -4.64
C GLY A 334 26.05 -24.38 -4.98
N ILE A 335 24.87 -23.76 -5.05
CA ILE A 335 23.69 -24.46 -5.53
C ILE A 335 23.79 -24.61 -7.06
N ASP A 336 23.63 -25.85 -7.55
CA ASP A 336 23.65 -26.14 -8.99
C ASP A 336 22.53 -25.33 -9.70
N GLY A 337 22.86 -24.70 -10.81
CA GLY A 337 21.90 -23.86 -11.56
C GLY A 337 20.61 -24.58 -11.97
N LYS A 338 20.66 -25.90 -12.18
CA LYS A 338 19.44 -26.70 -12.47
C LYS A 338 18.50 -26.84 -11.24
N ASN A 339 19.01 -26.61 -10.04
CA ASN A 339 18.26 -26.65 -8.79
C ASN A 339 17.79 -25.27 -8.33
N ILE A 340 18.10 -24.22 -9.10
CA ILE A 340 17.63 -22.85 -8.85
C ILE A 340 16.44 -22.59 -9.78
N ILE A 341 15.25 -22.38 -9.21
CA ILE A 341 14.01 -22.36 -9.97
C ILE A 341 13.38 -20.98 -9.89
N LEU A 342 13.47 -20.24 -10.99
CA LEU A 342 12.80 -18.95 -11.14
C LEU A 342 11.34 -19.18 -11.60
N MET A 343 10.41 -18.65 -10.84
CA MET A 343 8.99 -18.80 -11.10
C MET A 343 8.32 -17.43 -11.35
N SER A 344 7.33 -17.44 -12.21
CA SER A 344 6.37 -16.35 -12.34
C SER A 344 5.02 -16.76 -11.75
N ASN A 345 4.21 -15.78 -11.38
CA ASN A 345 2.86 -16.03 -10.86
C ASN A 345 2.05 -16.90 -11.83
N GLY A 346 1.30 -17.86 -11.28
CA GLY A 346 0.50 -18.81 -12.02
C GLY A 346 1.23 -20.05 -12.53
N ARG A 347 2.57 -20.13 -12.47
CA ARG A 347 3.30 -21.35 -12.81
C ARG A 347 3.20 -22.36 -11.68
N VAL A 348 3.06 -23.65 -12.03
CA VAL A 348 3.01 -24.77 -11.09
C VAL A 348 4.34 -25.50 -11.10
N LEU A 349 4.96 -25.61 -9.93
CA LEU A 349 6.17 -26.40 -9.70
C LEU A 349 5.80 -27.68 -8.96
N GLU A 350 6.10 -28.82 -9.56
CA GLU A 350 6.00 -30.14 -8.94
C GLU A 350 7.38 -30.59 -8.47
N ILE A 351 7.47 -30.99 -7.20
CA ILE A 351 8.72 -31.51 -6.60
C ILE A 351 8.45 -32.89 -6.03
N ASN A 352 9.28 -33.84 -6.39
CA ASN A 352 9.34 -35.16 -5.79
C ASN A 352 10.75 -35.45 -5.25
N GLU A 353 11.02 -36.69 -4.82
CA GLU A 353 12.34 -37.08 -4.27
C GLU A 353 13.48 -36.96 -5.29
N GLU A 354 13.16 -37.07 -6.60
CA GLU A 354 14.17 -37.17 -7.66
C GLU A 354 14.34 -35.82 -8.38
N GLU A 355 13.24 -35.15 -8.76
CA GLU A 355 13.26 -33.97 -9.61
C GLU A 355 12.30 -32.86 -9.14
N ALA A 356 12.56 -31.64 -9.63
CA ALA A 356 11.66 -30.50 -9.54
C ALA A 356 11.39 -30.00 -10.96
N LYS A 357 10.12 -29.92 -11.34
CA LYS A 357 9.69 -29.63 -12.70
C LYS A 357 8.57 -28.61 -12.77
N LEU A 358 8.74 -27.59 -13.60
CA LEU A 358 7.65 -26.70 -13.96
C LEU A 358 6.71 -27.43 -14.92
N THR A 359 5.44 -27.57 -14.52
CA THR A 359 4.47 -28.38 -15.25
C THR A 359 3.41 -27.50 -15.92
N THR A 360 2.33 -27.25 -15.25
CA THR A 360 1.17 -26.52 -15.78
C THR A 360 1.19 -25.03 -15.39
N SER A 361 0.14 -24.34 -15.71
CA SER A 361 -0.12 -23.00 -15.22
C SER A 361 -1.58 -22.88 -14.77
N VAL A 362 -1.83 -22.06 -13.76
CA VAL A 362 -3.15 -21.67 -13.33
C VAL A 362 -3.40 -20.21 -13.70
N GLN A 363 -4.66 -19.80 -13.75
CA GLN A 363 -5.00 -18.41 -14.01
C GLN A 363 -4.36 -17.51 -12.97
N SER A 364 -3.64 -16.49 -13.42
CA SER A 364 -3.02 -15.47 -12.58
C SER A 364 -3.20 -14.10 -13.22
N GLY A 365 -3.06 -13.05 -12.44
CA GLY A 365 -3.16 -11.67 -12.92
C GLY A 365 -3.67 -10.73 -11.84
N LYS A 366 -3.83 -9.47 -12.23
CA LYS A 366 -4.34 -8.44 -11.33
C LYS A 366 -5.85 -8.59 -11.20
N VAL A 367 -6.32 -8.68 -9.96
CA VAL A 367 -7.74 -8.56 -9.62
C VAL A 367 -7.94 -7.18 -9.00
N LEU A 368 -8.69 -6.32 -9.69
CA LEU A 368 -8.95 -4.98 -9.23
C LEU A 368 -10.07 -5.00 -8.17
N VAL A 369 -9.90 -4.18 -7.14
CA VAL A 369 -10.88 -4.00 -6.07
C VAL A 369 -11.33 -2.54 -6.05
N ASP A 370 -12.64 -2.32 -6.06
CA ASP A 370 -13.25 -1.00 -5.96
C ASP A 370 -14.27 -1.00 -4.81
N GLY A 371 -13.93 -0.34 -3.73
CA GLY A 371 -14.71 -0.44 -2.49
C GLY A 371 -14.81 -1.87 -1.99
N LEU A 372 -16.03 -2.42 -1.91
CA LEU A 372 -16.29 -3.82 -1.53
C LEU A 372 -16.43 -4.77 -2.74
N GLY A 373 -16.43 -4.23 -3.97
CA GLY A 373 -16.55 -4.99 -5.21
C GLY A 373 -15.22 -5.58 -5.66
N VAL A 374 -15.23 -6.82 -6.15
CA VAL A 374 -14.05 -7.52 -6.67
C VAL A 374 -14.28 -7.80 -8.15
N GLY A 375 -13.36 -7.33 -9.00
CA GLY A 375 -13.43 -7.57 -10.44
C GLY A 375 -14.43 -6.69 -11.21
N ASP A 376 -15.20 -5.83 -10.54
CA ASP A 376 -16.23 -4.99 -11.15
C ASP A 376 -15.69 -3.78 -11.91
N VAL A 377 -14.40 -3.49 -11.76
CA VAL A 377 -13.77 -2.32 -12.40
C VAL A 377 -13.17 -2.74 -13.71
N GLY A 378 -14.00 -2.78 -14.75
CA GLY A 378 -13.53 -3.02 -16.12
C GLY A 378 -12.72 -1.83 -16.67
N ASN A 379 -11.97 -2.08 -17.76
CA ASN A 379 -11.15 -1.08 -18.46
C ASN A 379 -11.95 0.17 -18.84
N ILE A 380 -13.25 0.03 -19.09
CA ILE A 380 -14.16 1.14 -19.46
C ILE A 380 -14.29 2.10 -18.27
N VAL A 381 -14.59 1.58 -17.08
CA VAL A 381 -14.76 2.40 -15.87
C VAL A 381 -13.46 3.12 -15.49
N LEU A 382 -12.33 2.44 -15.58
CA LEU A 382 -11.02 3.04 -15.31
C LEU A 382 -10.70 4.15 -16.31
N ARG A 383 -10.96 3.93 -17.60
CA ARG A 383 -10.78 4.93 -18.64
C ARG A 383 -11.68 6.14 -18.42
N ASP A 384 -12.95 5.91 -18.07
CA ASP A 384 -13.90 7.00 -17.82
C ASP A 384 -13.49 7.82 -16.57
N ARG A 385 -13.06 7.17 -15.49
CA ARG A 385 -12.51 7.86 -14.30
C ARG A 385 -11.26 8.65 -14.63
N GLN A 386 -10.37 8.12 -15.44
CA GLN A 386 -9.15 8.83 -15.88
C GLN A 386 -9.54 10.05 -16.71
N HIS A 387 -10.46 9.91 -17.65
CA HIS A 387 -10.96 11.00 -18.50
C HIS A 387 -11.60 12.10 -17.66
N LEU A 388 -12.49 11.73 -16.71
CA LEU A 388 -13.12 12.67 -15.78
C LEU A 388 -12.10 13.41 -14.92
N SER A 389 -11.02 12.74 -14.48
CA SER A 389 -9.99 13.36 -13.63
C SER A 389 -9.07 14.31 -14.40
N GLN A 390 -8.85 14.09 -15.69
CA GLN A 390 -7.99 14.91 -16.54
C GLN A 390 -8.69 16.14 -17.09
N ASP A 391 -9.87 15.96 -17.68
CA ASP A 391 -10.55 16.97 -18.49
C ASP A 391 -11.91 17.40 -17.94
N GLY A 392 -12.43 16.68 -16.94
CA GLY A 392 -13.70 17.01 -16.29
C GLY A 392 -14.94 16.59 -17.11
N LEU A 393 -16.08 17.21 -16.78
CA LEU A 393 -17.41 16.84 -17.26
C LEU A 393 -18.20 18.07 -17.70
N ILE A 394 -18.93 17.95 -18.82
CA ILE A 394 -19.96 18.88 -19.27
C ILE A 394 -21.26 18.12 -19.45
N ILE A 395 -22.32 18.58 -18.77
CA ILE A 395 -23.66 18.07 -18.94
C ILE A 395 -24.49 19.17 -19.68
N ILE A 396 -25.20 18.76 -20.72
CA ILE A 396 -26.10 19.59 -21.49
C ILE A 396 -27.52 19.11 -21.27
N VAL A 397 -28.37 19.94 -20.75
CA VAL A 397 -29.80 19.63 -20.50
C VAL A 397 -30.67 20.43 -21.41
N LEU A 398 -31.55 19.75 -22.12
CA LEU A 398 -32.60 20.42 -22.97
C LEU A 398 -33.89 19.64 -22.90
N THR A 399 -35.00 20.38 -23.10
CA THR A 399 -36.34 19.82 -23.15
C THR A 399 -36.88 20.00 -24.56
N MET A 400 -37.43 18.96 -25.14
CA MET A 400 -37.95 18.93 -26.49
C MET A 400 -39.40 18.39 -26.48
N ASP A 401 -40.23 18.94 -27.34
CA ASP A 401 -41.59 18.44 -27.58
C ASP A 401 -41.53 17.12 -28.37
N SER A 402 -42.17 16.09 -27.84
CA SER A 402 -42.16 14.75 -28.42
C SER A 402 -42.88 14.67 -29.78
N ASN A 403 -43.82 15.58 -30.08
CA ASN A 403 -44.60 15.56 -31.31
C ASN A 403 -43.98 16.43 -32.41
N THR A 404 -43.48 17.62 -32.04
CA THR A 404 -42.93 18.58 -33.01
C THR A 404 -41.40 18.39 -33.17
N GLY A 405 -40.71 17.92 -32.16
CA GLY A 405 -39.25 17.88 -32.10
C GLY A 405 -38.58 19.21 -31.81
N GLU A 406 -39.36 20.22 -31.47
CA GLU A 406 -38.86 21.58 -31.16
C GLU A 406 -38.29 21.67 -29.74
N VAL A 407 -37.30 22.55 -29.55
CA VAL A 407 -36.71 22.81 -28.23
C VAL A 407 -37.63 23.71 -27.43
N VAL A 408 -38.22 23.19 -26.36
CA VAL A 408 -39.13 23.90 -25.46
C VAL A 408 -38.35 24.70 -24.40
N ALA A 409 -37.23 24.12 -23.89
CA ALA A 409 -36.39 24.79 -22.88
C ALA A 409 -34.94 24.37 -22.99
N GLY A 410 -34.01 25.27 -22.61
CA GLY A 410 -32.57 25.03 -22.64
C GLY A 410 -31.87 25.59 -23.90
N PRO A 411 -30.67 25.11 -24.27
CA PRO A 411 -29.81 24.18 -23.50
C PRO A 411 -29.25 24.84 -22.24
N ASP A 412 -29.36 24.14 -21.11
CA ASP A 412 -28.60 24.46 -19.91
C ASP A 412 -27.28 23.65 -19.85
N VAL A 413 -26.21 24.33 -19.46
CA VAL A 413 -24.89 23.74 -19.44
C VAL A 413 -24.34 23.73 -18.01
N ILE A 414 -23.98 22.53 -17.53
CA ILE A 414 -23.37 22.32 -16.22
C ILE A 414 -21.96 21.76 -16.43
N SER A 415 -20.96 22.40 -15.82
CA SER A 415 -19.56 21.95 -15.88
C SER A 415 -19.03 21.59 -14.50
N ARG A 416 -18.23 20.53 -14.43
CA ARG A 416 -17.49 20.12 -13.23
C ARG A 416 -16.11 19.64 -13.63
N GLY A 417 -15.08 20.19 -12.95
CA GLY A 417 -13.69 19.79 -13.15
C GLY A 417 -13.07 20.15 -14.50
N PHE A 418 -13.80 20.86 -15.38
CA PHE A 418 -13.33 21.25 -16.71
C PHE A 418 -12.73 22.66 -16.71
N VAL A 419 -13.53 23.67 -16.40
CA VAL A 419 -13.13 25.09 -16.31
C VAL A 419 -13.75 25.76 -15.10
N TYR A 420 -13.13 26.84 -14.61
CA TYR A 420 -13.71 27.66 -13.58
C TYR A 420 -14.81 28.54 -14.21
N VAL A 421 -16.06 28.18 -13.95
CA VAL A 421 -17.24 28.73 -14.65
C VAL A 421 -17.32 30.25 -14.54
N ARG A 422 -16.95 30.86 -13.40
CA ARG A 422 -16.99 32.32 -13.21
C ARG A 422 -16.03 33.12 -14.12
N GLU A 423 -14.95 32.48 -14.59
CA GLU A 423 -13.95 33.10 -15.48
C GLU A 423 -14.17 32.69 -16.95
N SER A 424 -15.16 31.83 -17.23
CA SER A 424 -15.37 31.19 -18.53
C SER A 424 -16.82 31.37 -19.02
N GLU A 425 -17.52 32.43 -18.62
CA GLU A 425 -18.90 32.66 -19.01
C GLU A 425 -19.07 32.70 -20.55
N ASN A 426 -18.14 33.35 -21.25
CA ASN A 426 -18.14 33.41 -22.72
C ASN A 426 -18.06 32.01 -23.36
N LEU A 427 -17.23 31.09 -22.79
CA LEU A 427 -17.11 29.73 -23.29
C LEU A 427 -18.41 28.95 -23.09
N MET A 428 -19.08 29.12 -21.94
CA MET A 428 -20.35 28.45 -21.67
C MET A 428 -21.48 28.96 -22.61
N ASP A 429 -21.49 30.22 -22.93
CA ASP A 429 -22.46 30.79 -23.90
C ASP A 429 -22.14 30.34 -25.34
N ASP A 430 -20.87 30.25 -25.71
CA ASP A 430 -20.44 29.65 -26.97
C ASP A 430 -20.91 28.19 -27.06
N VAL A 431 -20.74 27.41 -26.00
CA VAL A 431 -21.21 26.00 -25.93
C VAL A 431 -22.71 25.90 -26.14
N LYS A 432 -23.50 26.75 -25.47
CA LYS A 432 -24.97 26.83 -25.70
C LYS A 432 -25.31 27.17 -27.14
N SER A 433 -24.57 28.09 -27.74
CA SER A 433 -24.79 28.52 -29.15
C SER A 433 -24.50 27.39 -30.15
N VAL A 434 -23.39 26.62 -29.92
CA VAL A 434 -23.06 25.45 -30.72
C VAL A 434 -24.16 24.39 -30.60
N VAL A 435 -24.61 24.09 -29.38
CA VAL A 435 -25.69 23.11 -29.17
C VAL A 435 -26.96 23.49 -29.90
N ARG A 436 -27.41 24.78 -29.79
CA ARG A 436 -28.61 25.26 -30.51
C ARG A 436 -28.47 25.15 -32.02
N HIS A 437 -27.25 25.44 -32.52
CA HIS A 437 -26.99 25.36 -33.95
C HIS A 437 -27.07 23.93 -34.48
N GLU A 438 -26.48 22.96 -33.73
CA GLU A 438 -26.50 21.55 -34.15
C GLU A 438 -27.91 20.94 -34.04
N ILE A 439 -28.70 21.32 -33.04
CA ILE A 439 -30.09 20.87 -32.94
C ILE A 439 -30.90 21.42 -34.13
N LYS A 440 -30.78 22.72 -34.46
CA LYS A 440 -31.44 23.30 -35.61
C LYS A 440 -31.11 22.60 -36.92
N LYS A 441 -29.85 22.19 -37.11
CA LYS A 441 -29.45 21.34 -38.26
C LYS A 441 -30.12 19.97 -38.28
N CYS A 442 -30.33 19.36 -37.10
CA CYS A 442 -31.06 18.10 -37.00
C CYS A 442 -32.54 18.29 -37.39
N GLU A 443 -33.19 19.39 -36.92
CA GLU A 443 -34.56 19.76 -37.31
C GLU A 443 -34.69 19.98 -38.80
N GLU A 444 -33.80 20.76 -39.42
CA GLU A 444 -33.78 21.01 -40.88
C GLU A 444 -33.59 19.75 -41.71
N ARG A 445 -33.00 18.68 -41.15
CA ARG A 445 -32.77 17.38 -41.78
C ARG A 445 -33.82 16.32 -41.42
N ASP A 446 -34.88 16.70 -40.69
CA ASP A 446 -35.93 15.82 -40.15
C ASP A 446 -35.40 14.64 -39.34
N ILE A 447 -34.27 14.85 -38.63
CA ILE A 447 -33.67 13.86 -37.73
C ILE A 447 -34.40 13.92 -36.40
N ARG A 448 -35.22 12.91 -36.10
CA ARG A 448 -36.00 12.81 -34.86
C ARG A 448 -35.52 11.77 -33.89
N ASP A 449 -34.53 10.97 -34.28
CA ASP A 449 -33.95 9.95 -33.42
C ASP A 449 -33.03 10.57 -32.35
N TRP A 450 -33.41 10.41 -31.09
CA TRP A 450 -32.69 10.96 -29.94
C TRP A 450 -31.26 10.50 -29.81
N ALA A 451 -30.97 9.27 -30.19
CA ALA A 451 -29.59 8.71 -30.13
C ALA A 451 -28.69 9.46 -31.13
N THR A 452 -29.20 9.72 -32.32
CA THR A 452 -28.51 10.48 -33.37
C THR A 452 -28.34 11.95 -32.97
N ILE A 453 -29.37 12.62 -32.42
CA ILE A 453 -29.26 13.99 -31.95
C ILE A 453 -28.20 14.10 -30.84
N LYS A 454 -28.24 13.23 -29.82
CA LYS A 454 -27.23 13.19 -28.72
C LYS A 454 -25.84 12.97 -29.26
N SER A 455 -25.64 12.08 -30.21
CA SER A 455 -24.34 11.80 -30.82
C SER A 455 -23.83 13.00 -31.61
N THR A 456 -24.69 13.64 -32.43
CA THR A 456 -24.34 14.82 -33.24
C THR A 456 -23.91 15.99 -32.35
N VAL A 457 -24.69 16.30 -31.32
CA VAL A 457 -24.36 17.35 -30.35
C VAL A 457 -23.03 17.04 -29.65
N ARG A 458 -22.85 15.80 -29.19
CA ARG A 458 -21.64 15.41 -28.49
C ARG A 458 -20.38 15.54 -29.35
N GLU A 459 -20.41 15.06 -30.60
CA GLU A 459 -19.25 15.06 -31.49
C GLU A 459 -18.85 16.48 -31.91
N ASN A 460 -19.82 17.29 -32.37
CA ASN A 460 -19.53 18.65 -32.79
C ASN A 460 -19.06 19.54 -31.62
N LEU A 461 -19.66 19.35 -30.45
CA LEU A 461 -19.23 20.07 -29.27
C LEU A 461 -17.85 19.65 -28.77
N LYS A 462 -17.50 18.38 -28.86
CA LYS A 462 -16.16 17.87 -28.55
C LYS A 462 -15.10 18.56 -29.41
N ASP A 463 -15.33 18.63 -30.73
CA ASP A 463 -14.40 19.26 -31.67
C ASP A 463 -14.27 20.76 -31.38
N TYR A 464 -15.39 21.46 -31.13
CA TYR A 464 -15.38 22.88 -30.77
C TYR A 464 -14.59 23.14 -29.51
N ILE A 465 -14.85 22.40 -28.41
CA ILE A 465 -14.18 22.56 -27.13
C ILE A 465 -12.69 22.28 -27.29
N PHE A 466 -12.32 21.21 -27.99
CA PHE A 466 -10.93 20.87 -28.23
C PHE A 466 -10.19 21.96 -29.02
N MET A 467 -10.81 22.54 -30.05
CA MET A 467 -10.21 23.65 -30.79
C MET A 467 -9.93 24.87 -29.89
N LYS A 468 -10.89 25.19 -28.99
CA LYS A 468 -10.81 26.36 -28.12
C LYS A 468 -9.90 26.18 -26.91
N THR A 469 -9.88 25.00 -26.31
CA THR A 469 -9.26 24.77 -24.99
C THR A 469 -8.12 23.74 -24.99
N LYS A 470 -7.97 22.96 -26.06
CA LYS A 470 -7.09 21.78 -26.14
C LYS A 470 -7.40 20.72 -25.06
N ARG A 471 -8.59 20.78 -24.47
CA ARG A 471 -9.12 19.80 -23.51
C ARG A 471 -10.27 19.01 -24.13
N ASN A 472 -10.52 17.84 -23.59
CA ASN A 472 -11.53 16.91 -24.12
C ASN A 472 -12.42 16.40 -22.96
N PRO A 473 -13.29 17.26 -22.38
CA PRO A 473 -14.15 16.85 -21.27
C PRO A 473 -15.13 15.77 -21.69
N MET A 474 -15.62 14.98 -20.72
CA MET A 474 -16.71 14.05 -20.95
C MET A 474 -18.00 14.83 -21.17
N ILE A 475 -18.62 14.71 -22.36
CA ILE A 475 -19.84 15.43 -22.73
C ILE A 475 -21.03 14.49 -22.65
N ILE A 476 -22.03 14.86 -21.83
CA ILE A 476 -23.26 14.10 -21.60
C ILE A 476 -24.46 14.92 -21.98
N PRO A 477 -25.05 14.77 -23.19
CA PRO A 477 -26.32 15.37 -23.57
C PRO A 477 -27.48 14.61 -22.91
N ILE A 478 -28.34 15.35 -22.19
CA ILE A 478 -29.60 14.89 -21.58
C ILE A 478 -30.75 15.58 -22.29
N ILE A 479 -31.57 14.80 -22.94
CA ILE A 479 -32.81 15.30 -23.60
C ILE A 479 -34.00 14.80 -22.78
N MET A 480 -34.83 15.71 -22.32
CA MET A 480 -36.11 15.45 -21.67
C MET A 480 -37.25 15.68 -22.66
N GLU A 481 -38.22 14.78 -22.65
CA GLU A 481 -39.41 14.86 -23.50
C GLU A 481 -40.58 15.43 -22.72
N VAL A 482 -41.39 16.30 -23.38
CA VAL A 482 -42.63 16.84 -22.88
C VAL A 482 -43.73 16.71 -23.93
#